data_192f83f28476b5d175e72a565534400d
#
_entry.id   192f83f28476b5d175e72a565534400d
#
_cell.length_a   1.000
_cell.length_b   1.000
_cell.length_c   1.000
_cell.angle_alpha   90.00
_cell.angle_beta   90.00
_cell.angle_gamma   90.00
#
_symmetry.space_group_name_H-M   'P 1'
#
loop_
_entity.id
_entity.type
_entity.pdbx_description
1 polymer ?
#
loop_
_entity_poly.entity_id
_entity_poly.type
_entity_poly.pdbx_seq_one_letter_code
_entity_poly.pdbx_strand_id
1 'polypeptide(L)'
;MTFSSIRSRPVVLDSSSEAKVYGLLTLTLALTVVGALLGTMYAQVLIGSGVQIFFLIAELILIFTSRMWMRASPLNIILFAAFPLLSGLTVAPYILYVLAGYVNGASILLNALAATIFMAAGSAVFALTTRADLSGMGRVLFMGLIGLIVIALLQLFVPSLRTGGMEIAISGIGVVLFAAFIAYDVQRVQALGRLGANPFLLALSLYLDIFNLFLYVLRFMLALSGNRR
;
A
#
# COMPACT_ATOMS: atom_id res chain seq x y z
N MET A 1 59.07 -3.29 -1.71
CA MET A 1 57.69 -2.71 -1.80
C MET A 1 56.71 -3.86 -1.65
N THR A 2 56.19 -4.04 -0.47
CA THR A 2 55.27 -5.14 -0.13
C THR A 2 53.83 -4.67 -0.37
N PHE A 3 53.17 -5.27 -1.36
CA PHE A 3 51.75 -5.07 -1.59
C PHE A 3 50.99 -5.70 -0.42
N SER A 4 50.46 -4.87 0.50
CA SER A 4 49.52 -5.30 1.52
C SER A 4 48.24 -5.72 0.84
N SER A 5 47.90 -7.01 0.97
CA SER A 5 46.67 -7.60 0.52
C SER A 5 45.48 -6.84 1.12
N ILE A 6 44.75 -6.12 0.29
CA ILE A 6 43.39 -5.64 0.62
C ILE A 6 42.54 -6.90 0.79
N ARG A 7 42.42 -7.39 2.03
CA ARG A 7 41.40 -8.37 2.38
C ARG A 7 40.05 -7.72 2.17
N SER A 8 39.42 -8.01 1.04
CA SER A 8 37.98 -7.77 0.88
C SER A 8 37.26 -8.52 2.01
N ARG A 9 36.78 -7.78 3.00
CA ARG A 9 35.87 -8.37 3.99
C ARG A 9 34.71 -8.98 3.22
N PRO A 10 34.37 -10.27 3.41
CA PRO A 10 33.13 -10.78 2.83
C PRO A 10 32.00 -9.90 3.34
N VAL A 11 31.22 -9.36 2.44
CA VAL A 11 29.99 -8.66 2.78
C VAL A 11 29.10 -9.71 3.44
N VAL A 12 29.06 -9.71 4.78
CA VAL A 12 28.12 -10.55 5.52
C VAL A 12 26.76 -10.04 5.12
N LEU A 13 26.03 -10.86 4.35
CA LEU A 13 24.66 -10.59 3.93
C LEU A 13 23.86 -10.41 5.20
N ASP A 14 23.49 -9.17 5.52
CA ASP A 14 22.69 -8.87 6.71
C ASP A 14 21.23 -9.26 6.42
N SER A 15 20.92 -10.55 6.51
CA SER A 15 19.57 -11.09 6.46
C SER A 15 18.65 -10.45 7.51
N SER A 16 19.23 -9.79 8.52
CA SER A 16 18.51 -9.08 9.57
C SER A 16 17.74 -7.88 9.05
N SER A 17 18.22 -7.21 8.02
CA SER A 17 17.58 -6.00 7.46
C SER A 17 16.32 -6.32 6.66
N GLU A 18 16.34 -7.37 5.84
CA GLU A 18 15.15 -7.82 5.10
C GLU A 18 14.07 -8.33 6.07
N ALA A 19 14.47 -9.13 7.08
CA ALA A 19 13.55 -9.61 8.11
C ALA A 19 12.88 -8.44 8.88
N LYS A 20 13.62 -7.37 9.17
CA LYS A 20 13.05 -6.16 9.79
C LYS A 20 12.00 -5.50 8.88
N VAL A 21 12.25 -5.39 7.58
CA VAL A 21 11.28 -4.80 6.63
C VAL A 21 9.98 -5.61 6.62
N TYR A 22 10.05 -6.92 6.50
CA TYR A 22 8.85 -7.77 6.47
C TYR A 22 8.16 -7.84 7.85
N GLY A 23 8.92 -7.79 8.94
CA GLY A 23 8.35 -7.67 10.29
C GLY A 23 7.57 -6.36 10.48
N LEU A 24 8.15 -5.24 10.03
CA LEU A 24 7.47 -3.94 10.05
C LEU A 24 6.23 -3.93 9.13
N LEU A 25 6.31 -4.54 7.95
CA LEU A 25 5.17 -4.71 7.06
C LEU A 25 4.03 -5.50 7.73
N THR A 26 4.35 -6.62 8.38
CA THR A 26 3.35 -7.40 9.12
C THR A 26 2.68 -6.57 10.21
N LEU A 27 3.48 -5.79 10.95
CA LEU A 27 2.97 -4.88 11.97
C LEU A 27 2.04 -3.82 11.36
N THR A 28 2.40 -3.21 10.23
CA THR A 28 1.55 -2.19 9.58
C THR A 28 0.21 -2.77 9.12
N LEU A 29 0.21 -3.96 8.53
CA LEU A 29 -1.02 -4.64 8.12
C LEU A 29 -1.91 -4.97 9.33
N ALA A 30 -1.33 -5.46 10.42
CA ALA A 30 -2.07 -5.72 11.67
C ALA A 30 -2.67 -4.44 12.26
N LEU A 31 -1.90 -3.35 12.31
CA LEU A 31 -2.37 -2.05 12.79
C LEU A 31 -3.49 -1.47 11.91
N THR A 32 -3.43 -1.69 10.59
CA THR A 32 -4.52 -1.29 9.69
C THR A 32 -5.81 -2.03 10.00
N VAL A 33 -5.73 -3.33 10.29
CA VAL A 33 -6.92 -4.10 10.71
C VAL A 33 -7.48 -3.57 12.03
N VAL A 34 -6.62 -3.28 13.00
CA VAL A 34 -7.05 -2.65 14.28
C VAL A 34 -7.71 -1.30 14.02
N GLY A 35 -7.09 -0.44 13.19
CA GLY A 35 -7.67 0.84 12.79
C GLY A 35 -9.03 0.71 12.11
N ALA A 36 -9.17 -0.26 11.20
CA ALA A 36 -10.43 -0.53 10.51
C ALA A 36 -11.53 -1.00 11.48
N LEU A 37 -11.20 -1.89 12.42
CA LEU A 37 -12.15 -2.33 13.44
C LEU A 37 -12.59 -1.17 14.34
N LEU A 38 -11.65 -0.36 14.83
CA LEU A 38 -11.98 0.84 15.60
C LEU A 38 -12.83 1.81 14.79
N GLY A 39 -12.49 2.03 13.52
CA GLY A 39 -13.25 2.89 12.62
C GLY A 39 -14.68 2.41 12.38
N THR A 40 -14.92 1.09 12.30
CA THR A 40 -16.29 0.55 12.20
C THR A 40 -17.07 0.73 13.49
N MET A 41 -16.45 0.61 14.66
CA MET A 41 -17.10 0.84 15.96
C MET A 41 -17.52 2.31 16.14
N TYR A 42 -16.74 3.26 15.65
CA TYR A 42 -16.98 4.70 15.77
C TYR A 42 -17.46 5.35 14.47
N ALA A 43 -18.04 4.58 13.57
CA ALA A 43 -18.41 5.02 12.23
C ALA A 43 -19.35 6.24 12.22
N GLN A 44 -20.30 6.32 13.15
CA GLN A 44 -21.22 7.45 13.24
C GLN A 44 -20.48 8.77 13.47
N VAL A 45 -19.46 8.75 14.33
CA VAL A 45 -18.62 9.92 14.60
C VAL A 45 -17.78 10.26 13.38
N LEU A 46 -17.17 9.25 12.73
CA LEU A 46 -16.31 9.44 11.56
C LEU A 46 -17.06 10.04 10.37
N ILE A 47 -18.27 9.52 10.08
CA ILE A 47 -19.05 9.97 8.92
C ILE A 47 -19.69 11.34 9.18
N GLY A 48 -20.21 11.58 10.39
CA GLY A 48 -20.97 12.79 10.70
C GLY A 48 -20.12 14.05 11.00
N SER A 49 -18.88 13.89 11.45
CA SER A 49 -18.05 14.99 11.97
C SER A 49 -17.06 15.60 10.97
N GLY A 50 -16.90 15.00 9.79
CA GLY A 50 -15.85 15.42 8.85
C GLY A 50 -14.41 15.06 9.28
N VAL A 51 -14.22 14.39 10.43
CA VAL A 51 -12.91 13.94 10.95
C VAL A 51 -12.17 13.04 9.96
N GLN A 52 -12.90 12.33 9.10
CA GLN A 52 -12.31 11.51 8.05
C GLN A 52 -11.41 12.33 7.10
N ILE A 53 -11.82 13.56 6.76
CA ILE A 53 -11.00 14.45 5.91
C ILE A 53 -9.72 14.85 6.66
N PHE A 54 -9.81 15.09 7.96
CA PHE A 54 -8.64 15.38 8.77
C PHE A 54 -7.66 14.20 8.79
N PHE A 55 -8.14 12.96 8.91
CA PHE A 55 -7.28 11.76 8.86
C PHE A 55 -6.61 11.60 7.49
N LEU A 56 -7.34 11.81 6.39
CA LEU A 56 -6.77 11.79 5.04
C LEU A 56 -5.65 12.83 4.88
N ILE A 57 -5.86 14.04 5.37
CA ILE A 57 -4.84 15.10 5.32
C ILE A 57 -3.63 14.72 6.19
N ALA A 58 -3.87 14.18 7.39
CA ALA A 58 -2.80 13.71 8.27
C ALA A 58 -1.96 12.60 7.63
N GLU A 59 -2.59 11.62 6.96
CA GLU A 59 -1.90 10.59 6.21
C GLU A 59 -1.04 11.16 5.09
N LEU A 60 -1.57 12.10 4.30
CA LEU A 60 -0.79 12.77 3.25
C LEU A 60 0.42 13.51 3.83
N ILE A 61 0.24 14.23 4.94
CA ILE A 61 1.35 14.91 5.62
C ILE A 61 2.40 13.89 6.07
N LEU A 62 1.98 12.78 6.69
CA LEU A 62 2.88 11.72 7.14
C LEU A 62 3.67 11.10 5.98
N ILE A 63 3.04 10.85 4.82
CA ILE A 63 3.71 10.32 3.63
C ILE A 63 4.74 11.32 3.11
N PHE A 64 4.34 12.57 2.86
CA PHE A 64 5.23 13.58 2.27
C PHE A 64 6.40 13.96 3.19
N THR A 65 6.21 13.91 4.50
CA THR A 65 7.24 14.20 5.50
C THR A 65 8.01 12.96 5.94
N SER A 66 7.69 11.77 5.44
CA SER A 66 8.25 10.49 5.88
C SER A 66 9.77 10.46 5.94
N ARG A 67 10.45 11.03 4.95
CA ARG A 67 11.92 11.10 4.92
C ARG A 67 12.52 11.90 6.09
N MET A 68 11.77 12.83 6.68
CA MET A 68 12.23 13.66 7.79
C MET A 68 12.16 12.91 9.11
N TRP A 69 11.00 12.35 9.43
CA TRP A 69 10.76 11.74 10.73
C TRP A 69 11.23 10.28 10.85
N MET A 70 11.36 9.55 9.74
CA MET A 70 11.80 8.14 9.78
C MET A 70 13.26 7.94 10.23
N ARG A 71 14.04 9.02 10.35
CA ARG A 71 15.41 8.97 10.87
C ARG A 71 15.50 9.40 12.33
N ALA A 72 14.43 9.94 12.89
CA ALA A 72 14.41 10.50 14.25
C ALA A 72 13.75 9.52 15.23
N SER A 73 14.52 8.85 16.07
CA SER A 73 14.00 8.02 17.16
C SER A 73 13.65 8.91 18.37
N PRO A 74 12.53 8.69 19.08
CA PRO A 74 11.51 7.63 18.90
C PRO A 74 10.38 7.99 17.92
N LEU A 75 10.42 9.16 17.31
CA LEU A 75 9.35 9.69 16.46
C LEU A 75 9.04 8.75 15.26
N ASN A 76 10.08 8.10 14.70
CA ASN A 76 9.94 7.13 13.63
C ASN A 76 9.00 5.96 13.99
N ILE A 77 9.10 5.43 15.20
CA ILE A 77 8.27 4.30 15.65
C ILE A 77 6.83 4.76 15.84
N ILE A 78 6.65 5.92 16.49
CA ILE A 78 5.31 6.47 16.80
C ILE A 78 4.55 6.78 15.51
N LEU A 79 5.16 7.56 14.61
CA LEU A 79 4.49 7.97 13.37
C LEU A 79 4.34 6.82 12.37
N PHE A 80 5.29 5.87 12.35
CA PHE A 80 5.18 4.66 11.54
C PHE A 80 4.02 3.78 12.00
N ALA A 81 3.75 3.67 13.31
CA ALA A 81 2.60 2.93 13.83
C ALA A 81 1.28 3.71 13.66
N ALA A 82 1.31 5.03 13.83
CA ALA A 82 0.13 5.88 13.66
C ALA A 82 -0.41 5.86 12.22
N PHE A 83 0.46 5.79 11.22
CA PHE A 83 0.07 5.84 9.81
C PHE A 83 -0.90 4.71 9.43
N PRO A 84 -0.59 3.41 9.62
CA PRO A 84 -1.51 2.33 9.25
C PRO A 84 -2.78 2.28 10.13
N LEU A 85 -2.73 2.75 11.37
CA LEU A 85 -3.92 2.92 12.19
C LEU A 85 -4.86 3.95 11.57
N LEU A 86 -4.34 5.11 11.13
CA LEU A 86 -5.11 6.13 10.43
C LEU A 86 -5.68 5.58 9.14
N SER A 87 -4.90 4.87 8.32
CA SER A 87 -5.37 4.25 7.07
C SER A 87 -6.52 3.27 7.32
N GLY A 88 -6.46 2.49 8.41
CA GLY A 88 -7.56 1.64 8.84
C GLY A 88 -8.81 2.43 9.22
N LEU A 89 -8.68 3.48 10.03
CA LEU A 89 -9.76 4.38 10.40
C LEU A 89 -10.40 5.05 9.17
N THR A 90 -9.58 5.49 8.23
CA THR A 90 -10.02 6.19 7.01
C THR A 90 -10.78 5.26 6.06
N VAL A 91 -10.39 3.98 5.96
CA VAL A 91 -11.07 3.01 5.09
C VAL A 91 -12.34 2.42 5.71
N ALA A 92 -12.52 2.50 7.02
CA ALA A 92 -13.65 1.88 7.72
C ALA A 92 -15.03 2.32 7.18
N PRO A 93 -15.34 3.61 6.94
CA PRO A 93 -16.60 4.01 6.34
C PRO A 93 -16.84 3.41 4.95
N TYR A 94 -15.78 3.22 4.16
CA TYR A 94 -15.89 2.57 2.86
C TYR A 94 -16.21 1.08 3.00
N ILE A 95 -15.60 0.38 3.97
CA ILE A 95 -15.95 -1.02 4.31
C ILE A 95 -17.42 -1.12 4.69
N LEU A 96 -17.91 -0.25 5.56
CA LEU A 96 -19.33 -0.23 5.98
C LEU A 96 -20.26 0.08 4.80
N TYR A 97 -19.89 1.01 3.93
CA TYR A 97 -20.63 1.26 2.70
C TYR A 97 -20.76 0.00 1.82
N VAL A 98 -19.68 -0.79 1.70
CA VAL A 98 -19.70 -2.05 0.95
C VAL A 98 -20.66 -3.06 1.63
N LEU A 99 -20.53 -3.22 2.94
CA LEU A 99 -21.34 -4.18 3.70
C LEU A 99 -22.84 -3.84 3.68
N ALA A 100 -23.19 -2.56 3.76
CA ALA A 100 -24.57 -2.10 3.77
C ALA A 100 -25.17 -1.92 2.37
N GLY A 101 -24.37 -1.46 1.41
CA GLY A 101 -24.82 -1.05 0.08
C GLY A 101 -24.91 -2.18 -0.95
N TYR A 102 -24.34 -3.36 -0.68
CA TYR A 102 -24.34 -4.49 -1.62
C TYR A 102 -24.95 -5.74 -0.99
N VAL A 103 -25.72 -6.50 -1.78
CA VAL A 103 -26.38 -7.74 -1.31
C VAL A 103 -25.36 -8.75 -0.76
N ASN A 104 -24.22 -8.89 -1.47
CA ASN A 104 -23.14 -9.79 -1.13
C ASN A 104 -21.88 -9.03 -0.63
N GLY A 105 -22.06 -7.88 0.06
CA GLY A 105 -20.96 -7.00 0.44
C GLY A 105 -19.86 -7.70 1.25
N ALA A 106 -20.22 -8.56 2.19
CA ALA A 106 -19.26 -9.34 2.97
C ALA A 106 -18.44 -10.30 2.10
N SER A 107 -19.10 -11.02 1.17
CA SER A 107 -18.40 -11.91 0.24
C SER A 107 -17.47 -11.15 -0.71
N ILE A 108 -17.90 -9.98 -1.20
CA ILE A 108 -17.07 -9.11 -2.05
C ILE A 108 -15.81 -8.67 -1.27
N LEU A 109 -15.98 -8.26 -0.02
CA LEU A 109 -14.88 -7.82 0.84
C LEU A 109 -13.88 -8.95 1.10
N LEU A 110 -14.36 -10.14 1.48
CA LEU A 110 -13.52 -11.31 1.73
C LEU A 110 -12.79 -11.77 0.47
N ASN A 111 -13.48 -11.79 -0.69
CA ASN A 111 -12.86 -12.13 -1.96
C ASN A 111 -11.81 -11.09 -2.38
N ALA A 112 -12.05 -9.80 -2.11
CA ALA A 112 -11.07 -8.75 -2.38
C ALA A 112 -9.82 -8.92 -1.51
N LEU A 113 -9.98 -9.23 -0.22
CA LEU A 113 -8.86 -9.54 0.68
C LEU A 113 -8.07 -10.77 0.19
N ALA A 114 -8.77 -11.87 -0.10
CA ALA A 114 -8.13 -13.08 -0.61
C ALA A 114 -7.38 -12.83 -1.92
N ALA A 115 -8.02 -12.17 -2.90
CA ALA A 115 -7.38 -11.83 -4.17
C ALA A 115 -6.15 -10.95 -3.96
N THR A 116 -6.22 -9.96 -3.05
CA THR A 116 -5.08 -9.10 -2.72
C THR A 116 -3.91 -9.91 -2.17
N ILE A 117 -4.17 -10.84 -1.24
CA ILE A 117 -3.14 -11.71 -0.66
C ILE A 117 -2.48 -12.56 -1.75
N PHE A 118 -3.28 -13.23 -2.60
CA PHE A 118 -2.75 -14.06 -3.68
C PHE A 118 -1.96 -13.25 -4.72
N MET A 119 -2.44 -12.06 -5.08
CA MET A 119 -1.76 -11.18 -6.03
C MET A 119 -0.47 -10.62 -5.45
N ALA A 120 -0.48 -10.17 -4.19
CA ALA A 120 0.72 -9.69 -3.51
C ALA A 120 1.77 -10.80 -3.36
N ALA A 121 1.34 -11.99 -2.94
CA ALA A 121 2.23 -13.16 -2.85
C ALA A 121 2.77 -13.57 -4.23
N GLY A 122 1.93 -13.61 -5.25
CA GLY A 122 2.35 -13.90 -6.64
C GLY A 122 3.34 -12.89 -7.17
N SER A 123 3.11 -11.58 -6.94
CA SER A 123 4.03 -10.51 -7.30
C SER A 123 5.38 -10.64 -6.58
N ALA A 124 5.35 -10.97 -5.28
CA ALA A 124 6.55 -11.20 -4.50
C ALA A 124 7.33 -12.42 -5.01
N VAL A 125 6.67 -13.56 -5.24
CA VAL A 125 7.28 -14.75 -5.80
C VAL A 125 7.89 -14.49 -7.18
N PHE A 126 7.16 -13.78 -8.05
CA PHE A 126 7.69 -13.35 -9.34
C PHE A 126 8.96 -12.52 -9.17
N ALA A 127 8.94 -11.51 -8.30
CA ALA A 127 10.10 -10.66 -8.04
C ALA A 127 11.33 -11.43 -7.54
N LEU A 128 11.10 -12.45 -6.70
CA LEU A 128 12.17 -13.28 -6.12
C LEU A 128 12.74 -14.31 -7.10
N THR A 129 11.96 -14.74 -8.08
CA THR A 129 12.34 -15.82 -9.02
C THR A 129 12.78 -15.32 -10.38
N THR A 130 12.32 -14.13 -10.79
CA THR A 130 12.69 -13.56 -12.09
C THR A 130 14.17 -13.16 -12.15
N ARG A 131 14.77 -13.36 -13.32
CA ARG A 131 16.11 -12.83 -13.62
C ARG A 131 16.10 -11.42 -14.18
N ALA A 132 14.91 -10.85 -14.45
CA ALA A 132 14.78 -9.51 -14.94
C ALA A 132 15.08 -8.51 -13.82
N ASP A 133 15.87 -7.48 -14.16
CA ASP A 133 16.10 -6.33 -13.28
C ASP A 133 14.92 -5.35 -13.41
N LEU A 134 14.14 -5.23 -12.34
CA LEU A 134 12.98 -4.35 -12.30
C LEU A 134 13.33 -2.90 -11.90
N SER A 135 14.61 -2.61 -11.61
CA SER A 135 15.04 -1.28 -11.13
C SER A 135 14.66 -0.14 -12.09
N GLY A 136 14.67 -0.40 -13.39
CA GLY A 136 14.26 0.55 -14.44
C GLY A 136 12.75 0.84 -14.46
N MET A 137 11.92 -0.02 -13.88
CA MET A 137 10.45 0.15 -13.91
C MET A 137 9.95 1.27 -13.00
N GLY A 138 10.70 1.65 -11.96
CA GLY A 138 10.25 2.63 -10.97
C GLY A 138 9.74 3.94 -11.58
N ARG A 139 10.38 4.44 -12.65
CA ARG A 139 9.94 5.67 -13.33
C ARG A 139 8.60 5.46 -14.06
N VAL A 140 8.42 4.35 -14.74
CA VAL A 140 7.19 4.04 -15.50
C VAL A 140 6.03 3.83 -14.52
N LEU A 141 6.25 3.07 -13.45
CA LEU A 141 5.26 2.85 -12.39
C LEU A 141 4.84 4.16 -11.72
N PHE A 142 5.82 5.05 -11.44
CA PHE A 142 5.53 6.37 -10.86
C PHE A 142 4.70 7.25 -11.82
N MET A 143 4.98 7.22 -13.13
CA MET A 143 4.14 7.92 -14.12
C MET A 143 2.73 7.34 -14.17
N GLY A 144 2.58 6.02 -14.10
CA GLY A 144 1.29 5.35 -14.00
C GLY A 144 0.51 5.77 -12.75
N LEU A 145 1.18 5.88 -11.61
CA LEU A 145 0.59 6.36 -10.36
C LEU A 145 0.08 7.80 -10.49
N ILE A 146 0.88 8.70 -11.06
CA ILE A 146 0.45 10.08 -11.34
C ILE A 146 -0.78 10.08 -12.25
N GLY A 147 -0.79 9.25 -13.28
CA GLY A 147 -1.95 9.10 -14.18
C GLY A 147 -3.21 8.69 -13.42
N LEU A 148 -3.13 7.69 -12.53
CA LEU A 148 -4.25 7.29 -11.69
C LEU A 148 -4.72 8.40 -10.75
N ILE A 149 -3.81 9.15 -10.14
CA ILE A 149 -4.14 10.29 -9.28
C ILE A 149 -4.87 11.38 -10.09
N VAL A 150 -4.36 11.72 -11.27
CA VAL A 150 -4.98 12.73 -12.14
C VAL A 150 -6.40 12.29 -12.54
N ILE A 151 -6.59 11.03 -12.95
CA ILE A 151 -7.92 10.51 -13.30
C ILE A 151 -8.85 10.53 -12.09
N ALA A 152 -8.37 10.15 -10.90
CA ALA A 152 -9.16 10.19 -9.67
C ALA A 152 -9.59 11.63 -9.33
N LEU A 153 -8.71 12.60 -9.48
CA LEU A 153 -9.04 14.03 -9.31
C LEU A 153 -10.05 14.51 -10.37
N LEU A 154 -9.87 14.14 -11.63
CA LEU A 154 -10.83 14.48 -12.69
C LEU A 154 -12.22 13.90 -12.39
N GLN A 155 -12.31 12.66 -11.92
CA GLN A 155 -13.58 12.06 -11.51
C GLN A 155 -14.24 12.79 -10.32
N LEU A 156 -13.47 13.48 -9.49
CA LEU A 156 -14.02 14.28 -8.40
C LEU A 156 -14.78 15.51 -8.91
N PHE A 157 -14.27 16.15 -9.96
CA PHE A 157 -14.84 17.37 -10.55
C PHE A 157 -15.75 17.13 -11.74
N VAL A 158 -15.61 15.98 -12.43
CA VAL A 158 -16.36 15.64 -13.64
C VAL A 158 -17.15 14.34 -13.42
N PRO A 159 -18.40 14.44 -12.88
CA PRO A 159 -19.21 13.24 -12.58
C PRO A 159 -19.50 12.34 -13.77
N SER A 160 -19.54 12.88 -15.00
CA SER A 160 -19.74 12.12 -16.23
C SER A 160 -18.64 11.07 -16.52
N LEU A 161 -17.47 11.20 -15.89
CA LEU A 161 -16.39 10.20 -15.96
C LEU A 161 -16.60 9.03 -14.99
N ARG A 162 -17.64 9.05 -14.15
CA ARG A 162 -17.96 7.96 -13.20
C ARG A 162 -18.90 6.93 -13.81
N THR A 163 -18.60 6.44 -15.00
CA THR A 163 -19.39 5.37 -15.64
C THR A 163 -18.88 4.01 -15.16
N GLY A 164 -19.76 2.98 -15.18
CA GLY A 164 -19.38 1.63 -14.78
C GLY A 164 -18.19 1.06 -15.58
N GLY A 165 -18.15 1.31 -16.90
CA GLY A 165 -17.02 0.91 -17.75
C GLY A 165 -15.71 1.61 -17.38
N MET A 166 -15.76 2.90 -17.05
CA MET A 166 -14.58 3.66 -16.61
C MET A 166 -14.08 3.18 -15.24
N GLU A 167 -15.00 2.86 -14.33
CA GLU A 167 -14.66 2.31 -13.02
C GLU A 167 -13.93 0.96 -13.14
N ILE A 168 -14.40 0.07 -14.02
CA ILE A 168 -13.73 -1.21 -14.31
C ILE A 168 -12.35 -0.97 -14.91
N ALA A 169 -12.22 -0.08 -15.88
CA ALA A 169 -10.96 0.20 -16.55
C ALA A 169 -9.92 0.78 -15.57
N ILE A 170 -10.28 1.82 -14.81
CA ILE A 170 -9.38 2.49 -13.87
C ILE A 170 -8.97 1.54 -12.74
N SER A 171 -9.93 0.80 -12.18
CA SER A 171 -9.62 -0.14 -11.11
C SER A 171 -8.77 -1.32 -11.60
N GLY A 172 -9.03 -1.83 -12.81
CA GLY A 172 -8.20 -2.87 -13.43
C GLY A 172 -6.76 -2.40 -13.68
N ILE A 173 -6.59 -1.19 -14.22
CA ILE A 173 -5.26 -0.57 -14.38
C ILE A 173 -4.57 -0.42 -13.02
N GLY A 174 -5.29 0.04 -12.00
CA GLY A 174 -4.76 0.17 -10.65
C GLY A 174 -4.29 -1.15 -10.05
N VAL A 175 -5.07 -2.22 -10.24
CA VAL A 175 -4.70 -3.57 -9.80
C VAL A 175 -3.37 -4.00 -10.43
N VAL A 176 -3.24 -3.88 -11.75
CA VAL A 176 -1.99 -4.25 -12.47
C VAL A 176 -0.82 -3.37 -12.02
N LEU A 177 -1.04 -2.07 -11.87
CA LEU A 177 -0.02 -1.12 -11.47
C LEU A 177 0.53 -1.44 -10.06
N PHE A 178 -0.35 -1.64 -9.07
CA PHE A 178 0.10 -1.92 -7.70
C PHE A 178 0.67 -3.33 -7.54
N ALA A 179 0.20 -4.32 -8.29
CA ALA A 179 0.86 -5.62 -8.36
C ALA A 179 2.30 -5.51 -8.91
N ALA A 180 2.50 -4.68 -9.93
CA ALA A 180 3.83 -4.39 -10.47
C ALA A 180 4.71 -3.58 -9.49
N PHE A 181 4.14 -2.63 -8.74
CA PHE A 181 4.84 -1.93 -7.67
C PHE A 181 5.32 -2.89 -6.58
N ILE A 182 4.50 -3.85 -6.14
CA ILE A 182 4.90 -4.87 -5.16
C ILE A 182 6.11 -5.65 -5.68
N ALA A 183 6.08 -6.11 -6.94
CA ALA A 183 7.23 -6.83 -7.51
C ALA A 183 8.49 -5.96 -7.55
N TYR A 184 8.37 -4.71 -7.97
CA TYR A 184 9.45 -3.74 -7.97
C TYR A 184 10.01 -3.50 -6.56
N ASP A 185 9.14 -3.26 -5.57
CA ASP A 185 9.55 -2.93 -4.20
C ASP A 185 10.14 -4.15 -3.47
N VAL A 186 9.69 -5.39 -3.76
CA VAL A 186 10.32 -6.60 -3.23
C VAL A 186 11.76 -6.73 -3.72
N GLN A 187 12.06 -6.52 -5.01
CA GLN A 187 13.46 -6.48 -5.49
C GLN A 187 14.24 -5.34 -4.86
N ARG A 188 13.61 -4.18 -4.69
CA ARG A 188 14.22 -3.02 -4.05
C ARG A 188 14.56 -3.27 -2.58
N VAL A 189 13.70 -3.99 -1.84
CA VAL A 189 13.99 -4.42 -0.46
C VAL A 189 15.24 -5.28 -0.42
N GLN A 190 15.37 -6.26 -1.34
CA GLN A 190 16.57 -7.09 -1.42
C GLN A 190 17.83 -6.30 -1.75
N ALA A 191 17.76 -5.40 -2.74
CA ALA A 191 18.90 -4.62 -3.17
C ALA A 191 19.33 -3.58 -2.13
N LEU A 192 18.40 -2.77 -1.63
CA LEU A 192 18.68 -1.66 -0.71
C LEU A 192 18.80 -2.11 0.74
N GLY A 193 18.11 -3.18 1.15
CA GLY A 193 18.26 -3.76 2.48
C GLY A 193 19.69 -4.20 2.73
N ARG A 194 20.35 -4.80 1.75
CA ARG A 194 21.78 -5.18 1.81
C ARG A 194 22.73 -3.98 1.91
N LEU A 195 22.29 -2.82 1.45
CA LEU A 195 23.06 -1.57 1.50
C LEU A 195 22.79 -0.73 2.76
N GLY A 196 22.01 -1.26 3.71
CA GLY A 196 21.70 -0.58 4.96
C GLY A 196 20.66 0.55 4.81
N ALA A 197 19.77 0.48 3.81
CA ALA A 197 18.69 1.44 3.70
C ALA A 197 17.74 1.37 4.91
N ASN A 198 17.06 2.49 5.19
CA ASN A 198 16.15 2.57 6.33
C ASN A 198 14.97 1.59 6.17
N PRO A 199 14.81 0.59 7.06
CA PRO A 199 13.79 -0.44 6.94
C PRO A 199 12.36 0.10 7.08
N PHE A 200 12.14 1.20 7.80
CA PHE A 200 10.83 1.85 7.90
C PHE A 200 10.36 2.41 6.55
N LEU A 201 11.27 3.02 5.77
CA LEU A 201 10.95 3.54 4.43
C LEU A 201 10.58 2.42 3.46
N LEU A 202 11.34 1.32 3.48
CA LEU A 202 11.09 0.18 2.62
C LEU A 202 9.77 -0.53 2.99
N ALA A 203 9.52 -0.70 4.29
CA ALA A 203 8.28 -1.31 4.77
C ALA A 203 7.05 -0.43 4.46
N LEU A 204 7.17 0.90 4.61
CA LEU A 204 6.07 1.81 4.28
C LEU A 204 5.75 1.79 2.79
N SER A 205 6.75 1.77 1.92
CA SER A 205 6.55 1.68 0.46
C SER A 205 5.75 0.42 0.12
N LEU A 206 6.22 -0.74 0.57
CA LEU A 206 5.57 -2.02 0.32
C LEU A 206 4.16 -2.11 0.95
N TYR A 207 3.97 -1.52 2.13
CA TYR A 207 2.66 -1.40 2.76
C TYR A 207 1.68 -0.61 1.89
N LEU A 208 2.10 0.56 1.39
CA LEU A 208 1.28 1.41 0.53
C LEU A 208 0.86 0.68 -0.75
N ASP A 209 1.75 -0.11 -1.34
CA ASP A 209 1.44 -0.87 -2.54
C ASP A 209 0.38 -1.95 -2.27
N ILE A 210 0.51 -2.71 -1.17
CA ILE A 210 -0.45 -3.75 -0.79
C ILE A 210 -1.80 -3.13 -0.41
N PHE A 211 -1.80 -2.03 0.33
CA PHE A 211 -3.02 -1.34 0.74
C PHE A 211 -3.78 -0.77 -0.46
N ASN A 212 -3.07 -0.12 -1.38
CA ASN A 212 -3.66 0.38 -2.61
C ASN A 212 -4.12 -0.76 -3.53
N LEU A 213 -3.36 -1.85 -3.63
CA LEU A 213 -3.80 -3.05 -4.36
C LEU A 213 -5.15 -3.53 -3.82
N PHE A 214 -5.31 -3.64 -2.50
CA PHE A 214 -6.58 -4.01 -1.87
C PHE A 214 -7.72 -3.05 -2.26
N LEU A 215 -7.50 -1.75 -2.20
CA LEU A 215 -8.51 -0.76 -2.55
C LEU A 215 -8.93 -0.86 -4.03
N TYR A 216 -7.99 -1.07 -4.94
CA TYR A 216 -8.28 -1.23 -6.36
C TYR A 216 -8.94 -2.56 -6.70
N VAL A 217 -8.55 -3.66 -6.05
CA VAL A 217 -9.22 -4.97 -6.19
C VAL A 217 -10.66 -4.88 -5.69
N LEU A 218 -10.88 -4.28 -4.51
CA LEU A 218 -12.22 -4.07 -3.96
C LEU A 218 -13.08 -3.22 -4.90
N ARG A 219 -12.54 -2.09 -5.39
CA ARG A 219 -13.22 -1.22 -6.35
C ARG A 219 -13.56 -1.95 -7.64
N PHE A 220 -12.66 -2.77 -8.17
CA PHE A 220 -12.86 -3.57 -9.36
C PHE A 220 -13.98 -4.60 -9.17
N MET A 221 -13.99 -5.33 -8.06
CA MET A 221 -15.04 -6.29 -7.74
C MET A 221 -16.40 -5.63 -7.57
N LEU A 222 -16.45 -4.45 -6.93
CA LEU A 222 -17.69 -3.68 -6.79
C LEU A 222 -18.23 -3.20 -8.13
N ALA A 223 -17.35 -2.76 -9.03
CA ALA A 223 -17.74 -2.33 -10.37
C ALA A 223 -18.30 -3.48 -11.21
N LEU A 224 -17.80 -4.71 -11.02
CA LEU A 224 -18.29 -5.91 -11.70
C LEU A 224 -19.59 -6.45 -11.08
N SER A 225 -19.81 -6.28 -9.76
CA SER A 225 -20.91 -6.95 -9.07
C SER A 225 -22.28 -6.44 -9.45
N GLY A 226 -22.43 -5.18 -9.89
CA GLY A 226 -23.70 -4.58 -10.34
C GLY A 226 -24.86 -4.59 -9.34
N ASN A 227 -24.80 -5.42 -8.29
CA ASN A 227 -25.87 -5.70 -7.34
C ASN A 227 -25.88 -4.74 -6.14
N ARG A 228 -26.19 -3.46 -6.39
CA ARG A 228 -26.48 -2.49 -5.31
C ARG A 228 -27.88 -2.82 -4.72
N ARG A 229 -28.00 -2.66 -3.41
CA ARG A 229 -29.29 -2.69 -2.68
C ARG A 229 -30.08 -1.42 -2.93
#